data_74e0068fe8c8942ecb1cdb5efe567ddb
#
_entry.id   74e0068fe8c8942ecb1cdb5efe567ddb
#
_cell.length_a   1.000
_cell.length_b   1.000
_cell.length_c   1.000
_cell.angle_alpha   90.00
_cell.angle_beta   90.00
_cell.angle_gamma   90.00
#
_symmetry.space_group_name_H-M   'P 1'
#
loop_
_entity.id
_entity.type
_entity.pdbx_description
1 polymer ?
#
loop_
_entity_poly.entity_id
_entity_poly.type
_entity_poly.pdbx_seq_one_letter_code
_entity_poly.pdbx_strand_id
1 'polypeptide(L)'
;IGDLPEIKSSLELLESGCIQIEEAHNELLVITDNLNIDPQRLQIVEDRLDTIYTVARKHQINVEQLFELHQQLAQELADLEGGDARIEALVQQQQDLQAQFIVSAKKLSKLRRSAAKKLTKAVNAKLNELQMAHCQFEIDIEALTDSSPATSGLEVIEFIISTVPGKPAQALAKIASGGELSRISLAIAVVTAQTSNIPTLVFDEVDVG
;
A
#
# COMPACT_ATOMS: atom_id res chain seq x y z
N ILE A 1 -10.02 61.63 93.20
CA ILE A 1 -8.96 61.33 92.32
C ILE A 1 -9.61 60.80 91.01
N GLY A 2 -10.14 61.68 90.15
CA GLY A 2 -10.80 61.19 88.96
C GLY A 2 -11.11 62.19 87.88
N ASP A 3 -10.64 63.42 88.01
CA ASP A 3 -10.91 64.45 87.02
C ASP A 3 -9.64 65.23 86.60
N LEU A 4 -8.61 64.48 86.27
CA LEU A 4 -7.50 65.08 85.61
C LEU A 4 -7.73 64.93 84.13
N PRO A 5 -7.80 66.01 83.25
CA PRO A 5 -8.13 65.95 81.85
C PRO A 5 -7.12 65.09 81.05
N GLU A 6 -5.90 64.96 81.55
CA GLU A 6 -4.85 64.11 80.97
C GLU A 6 -5.14 62.59 81.10
N ILE A 7 -5.79 62.18 82.17
CA ILE A 7 -6.21 60.75 82.37
C ILE A 7 -7.36 60.40 81.45
N LYS A 8 -8.27 61.36 81.23
CA LYS A 8 -9.40 61.13 80.30
C LYS A 8 -8.95 60.98 78.86
N SER A 9 -8.04 61.79 78.44
CA SER A 9 -7.42 61.68 77.06
C SER A 9 -6.68 60.36 76.87
N SER A 10 -5.98 59.90 77.92
CA SER A 10 -5.26 58.61 77.86
C SER A 10 -6.24 57.41 77.86
N LEU A 11 -7.37 57.49 78.49
CA LEU A 11 -8.43 56.51 78.49
C LEU A 11 -9.09 56.43 77.08
N GLU A 12 -9.43 57.59 76.51
CA GLU A 12 -9.99 57.64 75.13
C GLU A 12 -9.04 57.08 74.10
N LEU A 13 -7.74 57.30 74.23
CA LEU A 13 -6.73 56.71 73.37
C LEU A 13 -6.62 55.19 73.52
N LEU A 14 -6.71 54.69 74.75
CA LEU A 14 -6.74 53.25 75.04
C LEU A 14 -8.01 52.56 74.48
N GLU A 15 -9.18 53.23 74.71
CA GLU A 15 -10.44 52.69 74.12
C GLU A 15 -10.39 52.66 72.58
N SER A 16 -9.88 53.71 71.95
CA SER A 16 -9.70 53.74 70.51
C SER A 16 -8.74 52.62 70.02
N GLY A 17 -7.65 52.38 70.76
CA GLY A 17 -6.70 51.32 70.47
C GLY A 17 -7.32 49.93 70.58
N CYS A 18 -8.18 49.69 71.60
CA CYS A 18 -8.89 48.40 71.72
C CYS A 18 -9.85 48.19 70.58
N ILE A 19 -10.60 49.19 70.14
CA ILE A 19 -11.51 49.09 68.99
C ILE A 19 -10.74 48.73 67.72
N GLN A 20 -9.61 49.37 67.48
CA GLN A 20 -8.78 49.10 66.29
C GLN A 20 -8.21 47.67 66.33
N ILE A 21 -7.86 47.16 67.53
CA ILE A 21 -7.37 45.78 67.67
C ILE A 21 -8.51 44.77 67.43
N GLU A 22 -9.69 45.05 67.93
CA GLU A 22 -10.85 44.20 67.66
C GLU A 22 -11.26 44.19 66.20
N GLU A 23 -11.18 45.33 65.53
CA GLU A 23 -11.47 45.42 64.09
C GLU A 23 -10.46 44.66 63.28
N ALA A 24 -9.15 44.79 63.55
CA ALA A 24 -8.08 44.04 62.90
C ALA A 24 -8.21 42.52 63.16
N HIS A 25 -8.61 42.13 64.38
CA HIS A 25 -8.86 40.73 64.71
C HIS A 25 -10.01 40.16 63.90
N ASN A 26 -11.12 40.90 63.80
CA ASN A 26 -12.25 40.47 62.97
C ASN A 26 -11.91 40.36 61.48
N GLU A 27 -11.14 41.27 60.92
CA GLU A 27 -10.65 41.19 59.55
C GLU A 27 -9.79 39.95 59.35
N LEU A 28 -8.88 39.62 60.29
CA LEU A 28 -8.05 38.43 60.21
C LEU A 28 -8.89 37.13 60.29
N LEU A 29 -9.96 37.09 61.11
CA LEU A 29 -10.87 35.97 61.15
C LEU A 29 -11.58 35.75 59.80
N VAL A 30 -12.07 36.84 59.17
CA VAL A 30 -12.69 36.78 57.85
C VAL A 30 -11.70 36.29 56.78
N ILE A 31 -10.46 36.74 56.86
CA ILE A 31 -9.41 36.25 55.93
C ILE A 31 -9.11 34.76 56.15
N THR A 32 -9.06 34.31 57.42
CA THR A 32 -8.79 32.92 57.78
C THR A 32 -9.95 32.02 57.38
N ASP A 33 -11.20 32.44 57.53
CA ASP A 33 -12.38 31.70 57.08
C ASP A 33 -12.50 31.64 55.55
N ASN A 34 -12.03 32.67 54.83
CA ASN A 34 -11.96 32.69 53.39
C ASN A 34 -10.76 31.91 52.82
N LEU A 35 -9.76 31.58 53.59
CA LEU A 35 -8.72 30.64 53.26
C LEU A 35 -9.30 29.20 53.36
N ASN A 36 -10.21 28.89 52.46
CA ASN A 36 -10.75 27.54 52.25
C ASN A 36 -9.63 26.62 51.82
N ILE A 37 -8.80 26.18 52.75
CA ILE A 37 -7.95 24.99 52.54
C ILE A 37 -8.91 23.82 52.61
N ASP A 38 -9.41 23.38 51.45
CA ASP A 38 -10.18 22.14 51.34
C ASP A 38 -9.19 20.97 51.36
N PRO A 39 -9.01 20.27 52.46
CA PRO A 39 -8.06 19.17 52.57
C PRO A 39 -8.42 18.02 51.64
N GLN A 40 -9.71 17.86 51.32
CA GLN A 40 -10.18 16.81 50.42
C GLN A 40 -9.79 17.13 48.98
N ARG A 41 -9.91 18.40 48.60
CA ARG A 41 -9.46 18.84 47.24
C ARG A 41 -7.96 18.75 47.11
N LEU A 42 -7.18 19.09 48.13
CA LEU A 42 -5.73 18.93 48.13
C LEU A 42 -5.35 17.46 47.90
N GLN A 43 -5.95 16.54 48.65
CA GLN A 43 -5.70 15.09 48.50
C GLN A 43 -6.03 14.60 47.07
N ILE A 44 -7.17 15.03 46.50
CA ILE A 44 -7.56 14.66 45.13
C ILE A 44 -6.52 15.16 44.13
N VAL A 45 -5.99 16.36 44.30
CA VAL A 45 -4.96 16.92 43.43
C VAL A 45 -3.64 16.19 43.58
N GLU A 46 -3.23 15.85 44.79
CA GLU A 46 -2.02 15.07 45.05
C GLU A 46 -2.10 13.67 44.46
N ASP A 47 -3.20 12.95 44.65
CA ASP A 47 -3.44 11.63 44.08
C ASP A 47 -3.40 11.67 42.55
N ARG A 48 -3.94 12.73 41.96
CA ARG A 48 -3.91 12.91 40.49
C ARG A 48 -2.51 13.20 39.99
N LEU A 49 -1.73 14.02 40.67
CA LEU A 49 -0.34 14.29 40.37
C LEU A 49 0.50 13.01 40.45
N ASP A 50 0.34 12.24 41.50
CA ASP A 50 1.05 10.97 41.66
C ASP A 50 0.72 10.00 40.55
N THR A 51 -0.54 9.92 40.14
CA THR A 51 -0.96 9.12 38.98
C THR A 51 -0.26 9.58 37.68
N ILE A 52 -0.21 10.89 37.43
CA ILE A 52 0.44 11.47 36.27
C ILE A 52 1.94 11.13 36.24
N TYR A 53 2.64 11.33 37.39
CA TYR A 53 4.06 11.01 37.49
C TYR A 53 4.32 9.50 37.36
N THR A 54 3.44 8.68 37.88
CA THR A 54 3.55 7.22 37.76
C THR A 54 3.42 6.77 36.32
N VAL A 55 2.46 7.31 35.56
CA VAL A 55 2.29 7.02 34.13
C VAL A 55 3.49 7.51 33.32
N ALA A 56 3.97 8.73 33.58
CA ALA A 56 5.14 9.29 32.89
C ALA A 56 6.38 8.41 33.13
N ARG A 57 6.60 7.96 34.37
CA ARG A 57 7.71 7.06 34.74
C ARG A 57 7.59 5.69 34.06
N LYS A 58 6.39 5.12 34.02
CA LYS A 58 6.13 3.85 33.34
C LYS A 58 6.50 3.90 31.88
N HIS A 59 6.23 5.01 31.22
CA HIS A 59 6.55 5.21 29.79
C HIS A 59 7.90 5.85 29.54
N GLN A 60 8.68 6.16 30.60
CA GLN A 60 10.03 6.76 30.54
C GLN A 60 10.06 8.11 29.80
N ILE A 61 9.04 8.91 29.99
CA ILE A 61 8.89 10.23 29.36
C ILE A 61 8.64 11.32 30.43
N ASN A 62 8.78 12.57 30.01
CA ASN A 62 8.39 13.70 30.84
C ASN A 62 6.87 13.87 30.88
N VAL A 63 6.37 14.42 31.97
CA VAL A 63 4.92 14.66 32.16
C VAL A 63 4.32 15.48 31.02
N GLU A 64 5.05 16.45 30.51
CA GLU A 64 4.65 17.32 29.40
C GLU A 64 4.41 16.54 28.10
N GLN A 65 5.10 15.43 27.90
CA GLN A 65 5.02 14.56 26.72
C GLN A 65 3.88 13.54 26.80
N LEU A 66 3.19 13.41 27.94
CA LEU A 66 2.11 12.45 28.11
C LEU A 66 0.94 12.67 27.15
N PHE A 67 0.64 13.92 26.84
CA PHE A 67 -0.44 14.25 25.93
C PHE A 67 -0.10 13.84 24.48
N GLU A 68 1.12 14.10 24.05
CA GLU A 68 1.61 13.69 22.74
C GLU A 68 1.64 12.17 22.61
N LEU A 69 2.16 11.48 23.63
CA LEU A 69 2.16 10.02 23.66
C LEU A 69 0.75 9.43 23.59
N HIS A 70 -0.20 10.02 24.34
CA HIS A 70 -1.59 9.59 24.29
C HIS A 70 -2.19 9.74 22.88
N GLN A 71 -1.93 10.85 22.20
CA GLN A 71 -2.38 11.05 20.81
C GLN A 71 -1.75 10.04 19.85
N GLN A 72 -0.44 9.80 19.99
CA GLN A 72 0.28 8.81 19.20
C GLN A 72 -0.31 7.41 19.37
N LEU A 73 -0.48 6.95 20.61
CA LEU A 73 -1.04 5.63 20.89
C LEU A 73 -2.50 5.50 20.43
N ALA A 74 -3.29 6.57 20.54
CA ALA A 74 -4.66 6.57 20.03
C ALA A 74 -4.70 6.45 18.50
N GLN A 75 -3.79 7.11 17.80
CA GLN A 75 -3.66 7.00 16.35
C GLN A 75 -3.18 5.61 15.92
N GLU A 76 -2.16 5.08 16.58
CA GLU A 76 -1.65 3.73 16.32
C GLU A 76 -2.75 2.67 16.55
N LEU A 77 -3.54 2.82 17.60
CA LEU A 77 -4.66 1.93 17.87
C LEU A 77 -5.73 2.00 16.77
N ALA A 78 -6.10 3.20 16.35
CA ALA A 78 -7.06 3.39 15.27
C ALA A 78 -6.55 2.79 13.93
N ASP A 79 -5.26 2.94 13.65
CA ASP A 79 -4.64 2.36 12.46
C ASP A 79 -4.62 0.82 12.52
N LEU A 80 -4.39 0.24 13.69
CA LEU A 80 -4.44 -1.20 13.90
C LEU A 80 -5.87 -1.75 13.79
N GLU A 81 -6.84 -1.10 14.41
CA GLU A 81 -8.25 -1.50 14.34
C GLU A 81 -8.83 -1.39 12.92
N GLY A 82 -8.39 -0.38 12.15
CA GLY A 82 -8.73 -0.24 10.73
C GLY A 82 -8.02 -1.25 9.82
N GLY A 83 -6.94 -1.86 10.28
CA GLY A 83 -6.10 -2.78 9.51
C GLY A 83 -6.83 -4.04 9.06
N ASP A 84 -7.57 -4.67 9.94
CA ASP A 84 -8.28 -5.92 9.65
C ASP A 84 -9.35 -5.75 8.57
N ALA A 85 -10.17 -4.70 8.66
CA ALA A 85 -11.17 -4.39 7.64
C ALA A 85 -10.52 -4.04 6.28
N ARG A 86 -9.36 -3.40 6.30
CA ARG A 86 -8.58 -3.09 5.10
C ARG A 86 -7.99 -4.34 4.46
N ILE A 87 -7.50 -5.28 5.29
CA ILE A 87 -6.99 -6.59 4.81
C ILE A 87 -8.12 -7.39 4.16
N GLU A 88 -9.28 -7.47 4.78
CA GLU A 88 -10.45 -8.15 4.22
C GLU A 88 -10.86 -7.54 2.87
N ALA A 89 -10.92 -6.20 2.79
CA ALA A 89 -11.24 -5.51 1.55
C ALA A 89 -10.21 -5.77 0.43
N LEU A 90 -8.90 -5.79 0.77
CA LEU A 90 -7.83 -6.09 -0.18
C LEU A 90 -7.87 -7.55 -0.65
N VAL A 91 -8.16 -8.49 0.24
CA VAL A 91 -8.33 -9.91 -0.12
C VAL A 91 -9.51 -10.07 -1.08
N GLN A 92 -10.64 -9.43 -0.81
CA GLN A 92 -11.79 -9.47 -1.69
C GLN A 92 -11.46 -8.85 -3.06
N GLN A 93 -10.81 -7.70 -3.09
CA GLN A 93 -10.38 -7.06 -4.32
C GLN A 93 -9.40 -7.93 -5.13
N GLN A 94 -8.47 -8.60 -4.46
CA GLN A 94 -7.56 -9.55 -5.09
C GLN A 94 -8.31 -10.71 -5.75
N GLN A 95 -9.29 -11.29 -5.07
CA GLN A 95 -10.10 -12.38 -5.60
C GLN A 95 -10.90 -11.93 -6.84
N ASP A 96 -11.51 -10.76 -6.78
CA ASP A 96 -12.26 -10.20 -7.90
C ASP A 96 -11.37 -9.94 -9.13
N LEU A 97 -10.20 -9.35 -8.91
CA LEU A 97 -9.22 -9.10 -9.97
C LEU A 97 -8.68 -10.41 -10.56
N GLN A 98 -8.44 -11.41 -9.74
CA GLN A 98 -7.99 -12.72 -10.19
C GLN A 98 -9.07 -13.41 -11.04
N ALA A 99 -10.33 -13.31 -10.65
CA ALA A 99 -11.44 -13.85 -11.44
C ALA A 99 -11.56 -13.14 -12.81
N GLN A 100 -11.45 -11.82 -12.86
CA GLN A 100 -11.46 -11.04 -14.09
C GLN A 100 -10.26 -11.36 -15.00
N PHE A 101 -9.08 -11.52 -14.40
CA PHE A 101 -7.88 -11.95 -15.12
C PHE A 101 -8.10 -13.30 -15.81
N ILE A 102 -8.59 -14.31 -15.07
CA ILE A 102 -8.83 -15.66 -15.62
C ILE A 102 -9.82 -15.63 -16.78
N VAL A 103 -10.90 -14.86 -16.66
CA VAL A 103 -11.89 -14.72 -17.74
C VAL A 103 -11.25 -14.13 -19.00
N SER A 104 -10.49 -13.04 -18.84
CA SER A 104 -9.81 -12.35 -19.93
C SER A 104 -8.73 -13.21 -20.56
N ALA A 105 -7.93 -13.90 -19.75
CA ALA A 105 -6.86 -14.78 -20.20
C ALA A 105 -7.41 -16.01 -20.95
N LYS A 106 -8.49 -16.62 -20.48
CA LYS A 106 -9.19 -17.71 -21.21
C LYS A 106 -9.73 -17.25 -22.57
N LYS A 107 -10.27 -16.03 -22.64
CA LYS A 107 -10.72 -15.45 -23.91
C LYS A 107 -9.55 -15.25 -24.86
N LEU A 108 -8.43 -14.72 -24.37
CA LEU A 108 -7.20 -14.56 -25.14
C LEU A 108 -6.66 -15.89 -25.66
N SER A 109 -6.60 -16.91 -24.79
CA SER A 109 -6.19 -18.27 -25.11
C SER A 109 -7.00 -18.86 -26.28
N LYS A 110 -8.33 -18.70 -26.24
CA LYS A 110 -9.22 -19.15 -27.32
C LYS A 110 -8.92 -18.43 -28.66
N LEU A 111 -8.70 -17.12 -28.60
CA LEU A 111 -8.35 -16.33 -29.78
C LEU A 111 -6.99 -16.74 -30.35
N ARG A 112 -5.98 -16.93 -29.49
CA ARG A 112 -4.63 -17.37 -29.87
C ARG A 112 -4.64 -18.72 -30.57
N ARG A 113 -5.34 -19.71 -29.98
CA ARG A 113 -5.48 -21.04 -30.62
C ARG A 113 -6.18 -21.00 -31.95
N SER A 114 -7.19 -20.12 -32.12
CA SER A 114 -7.85 -19.94 -33.41
C SER A 114 -6.94 -19.27 -34.42
N ALA A 115 -6.20 -18.24 -34.04
CA ALA A 115 -5.23 -17.54 -34.87
C ALA A 115 -4.06 -18.45 -35.24
N ALA A 116 -3.52 -19.23 -34.29
CA ALA A 116 -2.44 -20.17 -34.54
C ALA A 116 -2.80 -21.17 -35.63
N LYS A 117 -4.00 -21.79 -35.55
CA LYS A 117 -4.45 -22.73 -36.60
C LYS A 117 -4.51 -22.09 -37.99
N LYS A 118 -5.01 -20.85 -38.09
CA LYS A 118 -5.10 -20.10 -39.34
C LYS A 118 -3.70 -19.76 -39.89
N LEU A 119 -2.83 -19.26 -39.01
CA LEU A 119 -1.47 -18.85 -39.35
C LEU A 119 -0.65 -20.07 -39.76
N THR A 120 -0.67 -21.16 -39.00
CA THR A 120 0.00 -22.43 -39.36
C THR A 120 -0.41 -22.92 -40.75
N LYS A 121 -1.71 -22.92 -41.05
CA LYS A 121 -2.21 -23.36 -42.36
C LYS A 121 -1.69 -22.44 -43.51
N ALA A 122 -1.74 -21.11 -43.28
CA ALA A 122 -1.33 -20.15 -44.32
C ALA A 122 0.19 -20.16 -44.54
N VAL A 123 0.99 -20.26 -43.46
CA VAL A 123 2.45 -20.33 -43.56
C VAL A 123 2.90 -21.62 -44.28
N ASN A 124 2.32 -22.77 -43.93
CA ASN A 124 2.65 -24.04 -44.59
C ASN A 124 2.27 -24.02 -46.07
N ALA A 125 1.18 -23.35 -46.47
CA ALA A 125 0.85 -23.18 -47.89
C ALA A 125 1.94 -22.33 -48.60
N LYS A 126 2.44 -21.29 -47.97
CA LYS A 126 3.54 -20.47 -48.54
C LYS A 126 4.88 -21.19 -48.58
N LEU A 127 5.18 -22.01 -47.54
CA LEU A 127 6.38 -22.87 -47.59
C LEU A 127 6.35 -23.84 -48.76
N ASN A 128 5.19 -24.42 -49.09
CA ASN A 128 5.04 -25.27 -50.28
C ASN A 128 5.34 -24.49 -51.58
N GLU A 129 4.86 -23.24 -51.72
CA GLU A 129 5.16 -22.39 -52.87
C GLU A 129 6.65 -22.08 -52.96
N LEU A 130 7.36 -21.97 -51.86
CA LEU A 130 8.81 -21.74 -51.79
C LEU A 130 9.65 -23.02 -51.91
N GLN A 131 9.07 -24.09 -52.39
CA GLN A 131 9.70 -25.42 -52.60
C GLN A 131 10.20 -26.08 -51.31
N MET A 132 9.61 -25.70 -50.18
CA MET A 132 9.89 -26.25 -48.83
C MET A 132 8.76 -27.16 -48.37
N ALA A 133 8.18 -27.97 -49.24
CA ALA A 133 7.04 -28.87 -48.95
C ALA A 133 7.35 -29.90 -47.84
N HIS A 134 8.64 -30.18 -47.62
CA HIS A 134 9.09 -31.06 -46.54
C HIS A 134 9.11 -30.41 -45.17
N CYS A 135 9.02 -29.08 -45.10
CA CYS A 135 8.98 -28.33 -43.84
C CYS A 135 7.56 -28.27 -43.31
N GLN A 136 7.44 -28.40 -42.00
CA GLN A 136 6.17 -28.25 -41.26
C GLN A 136 6.33 -27.22 -40.18
N PHE A 137 5.68 -26.07 -40.37
CA PHE A 137 5.60 -25.01 -39.38
C PHE A 137 4.41 -25.23 -38.44
N GLU A 138 4.64 -25.09 -37.18
CA GLU A 138 3.61 -25.19 -36.13
C GLU A 138 3.79 -24.08 -35.13
N ILE A 139 2.73 -23.78 -34.37
CA ILE A 139 2.74 -22.84 -33.26
C ILE A 139 2.40 -23.63 -32.01
N ASP A 140 3.39 -23.78 -31.18
CA ASP A 140 3.22 -24.44 -29.88
C ASP A 140 2.65 -23.43 -28.87
N ILE A 141 1.63 -23.87 -28.13
CA ILE A 141 0.94 -23.07 -27.12
C ILE A 141 0.85 -23.91 -25.85
N GLU A 142 1.87 -23.75 -25.02
CA GLU A 142 1.96 -24.45 -23.75
C GLU A 142 1.39 -23.60 -22.60
N ALA A 143 0.67 -24.25 -21.69
CA ALA A 143 0.22 -23.57 -20.47
C ALA A 143 1.42 -23.26 -19.57
N LEU A 144 1.43 -22.06 -19.00
CA LEU A 144 2.38 -21.71 -17.94
C LEU A 144 2.22 -22.67 -16.77
N THR A 145 3.32 -23.25 -16.32
CA THR A 145 3.35 -24.14 -15.15
C THR A 145 3.19 -23.38 -13.85
N ASP A 146 3.55 -22.09 -13.85
CA ASP A 146 3.36 -21.20 -12.70
C ASP A 146 1.97 -20.55 -12.79
N SER A 147 1.18 -20.72 -11.74
CA SER A 147 -0.19 -20.18 -11.63
C SER A 147 -0.23 -18.67 -11.36
N SER A 148 0.92 -18.02 -11.31
CA SER A 148 1.00 -16.56 -11.10
C SER A 148 0.45 -15.79 -12.30
N PRO A 149 -0.37 -14.75 -12.10
CA PRO A 149 -0.88 -13.95 -13.20
C PRO A 149 0.26 -13.28 -13.98
N ALA A 150 0.42 -13.64 -15.24
CA ALA A 150 1.40 -13.02 -16.13
C ALA A 150 0.72 -12.00 -17.07
N THR A 151 1.39 -10.90 -17.36
CA THR A 151 0.88 -9.88 -18.29
C THR A 151 0.64 -10.44 -19.70
N SER A 152 1.33 -11.53 -20.05
CA SER A 152 1.18 -12.26 -21.32
C SER A 152 0.01 -13.24 -21.36
N GLY A 153 -0.70 -13.47 -20.23
CA GLY A 153 -1.79 -14.44 -20.13
C GLY A 153 -1.37 -15.77 -19.49
N LEU A 154 -2.02 -16.86 -19.87
CA LEU A 154 -1.84 -18.19 -19.28
C LEU A 154 -0.90 -19.11 -20.05
N GLU A 155 -0.34 -18.66 -21.17
CA GLU A 155 0.35 -19.52 -22.11
C GLU A 155 1.66 -18.90 -22.60
N VAL A 156 2.65 -19.75 -22.85
CA VAL A 156 3.84 -19.47 -23.63
C VAL A 156 3.56 -19.89 -25.07
N ILE A 157 3.96 -19.05 -26.01
CA ILE A 157 3.80 -19.31 -27.44
C ILE A 157 5.17 -19.41 -28.04
N GLU A 158 5.43 -20.53 -28.74
CA GLU A 158 6.66 -20.72 -29.44
C GLU A 158 6.39 -21.12 -30.91
N PHE A 159 7.16 -20.56 -31.85
CA PHE A 159 7.13 -20.98 -33.24
C PHE A 159 8.12 -22.13 -33.40
N ILE A 160 7.60 -23.28 -33.81
CA ILE A 160 8.38 -24.48 -34.00
C ILE A 160 8.29 -24.94 -35.45
N ILE A 161 9.32 -25.57 -35.95
CA ILE A 161 9.36 -26.11 -37.32
C ILE A 161 10.12 -27.42 -37.36
N SER A 162 9.64 -28.32 -38.19
CA SER A 162 10.39 -29.50 -38.65
C SER A 162 10.85 -29.28 -40.09
N THR A 163 12.16 -29.29 -40.32
CA THR A 163 12.76 -29.14 -41.65
C THR A 163 13.10 -30.48 -42.31
N VAL A 164 13.05 -31.57 -41.56
CA VAL A 164 13.32 -32.93 -42.05
C VAL A 164 12.14 -33.84 -41.68
N PRO A 165 11.56 -34.52 -42.65
CA PRO A 165 10.49 -35.47 -42.39
C PRO A 165 10.87 -36.52 -41.35
N GLY A 166 9.98 -36.69 -40.32
CA GLY A 166 10.20 -37.66 -39.25
C GLY A 166 11.08 -37.19 -38.09
N LYS A 167 11.64 -35.99 -38.15
CA LYS A 167 12.32 -35.38 -36.99
C LYS A 167 11.35 -34.52 -36.17
N PRO A 168 11.56 -34.45 -34.89
CA PRO A 168 10.74 -33.56 -34.01
C PRO A 168 10.93 -32.10 -34.44
N ALA A 169 9.84 -31.33 -34.35
CA ALA A 169 9.89 -29.90 -34.55
C ALA A 169 10.78 -29.22 -33.49
N GLN A 170 11.51 -28.20 -33.90
CA GLN A 170 12.40 -27.42 -33.04
C GLN A 170 12.01 -25.95 -33.08
N ALA A 171 12.33 -25.22 -32.01
CA ALA A 171 12.15 -23.80 -31.97
C ALA A 171 12.80 -23.09 -33.15
N LEU A 172 12.09 -22.16 -33.76
CA LEU A 172 12.58 -21.43 -34.95
C LEU A 172 13.96 -20.79 -34.72
N ALA A 173 14.21 -20.34 -33.49
CA ALA A 173 15.49 -19.76 -33.07
C ALA A 173 16.68 -20.76 -33.09
N LYS A 174 16.42 -22.07 -33.19
CA LYS A 174 17.44 -23.13 -33.19
C LYS A 174 17.80 -23.64 -34.58
N ILE A 175 17.23 -23.06 -35.64
CA ILE A 175 17.52 -23.47 -37.02
C ILE A 175 18.90 -23.00 -37.39
N ALA A 176 19.73 -23.94 -37.87
CA ALA A 176 21.12 -23.68 -38.20
C ALA A 176 21.36 -23.17 -39.61
N SER A 177 20.39 -23.33 -40.53
CA SER A 177 20.55 -22.94 -41.96
C SER A 177 20.01 -21.53 -42.22
N GLY A 178 20.87 -20.58 -42.63
CA GLY A 178 20.49 -19.19 -42.92
C GLY A 178 19.46 -19.10 -44.06
N GLY A 179 19.64 -19.84 -45.17
CA GLY A 179 18.70 -19.82 -46.29
C GLY A 179 17.32 -20.41 -45.96
N GLU A 180 17.25 -21.49 -45.14
CA GLU A 180 15.98 -22.03 -44.67
C GLU A 180 15.26 -21.02 -43.76
N LEU A 181 15.98 -20.41 -42.82
CA LEU A 181 15.43 -19.43 -41.90
C LEU A 181 14.89 -18.19 -42.64
N SER A 182 15.63 -17.70 -43.66
CA SER A 182 15.21 -16.56 -44.49
C SER A 182 13.91 -16.87 -45.25
N ARG A 183 13.77 -18.04 -45.84
CA ARG A 183 12.54 -18.47 -46.55
C ARG A 183 11.36 -18.67 -45.59
N ILE A 184 11.59 -19.22 -44.40
CA ILE A 184 10.55 -19.38 -43.41
C ILE A 184 10.09 -18.00 -42.91
N SER A 185 11.03 -17.10 -42.63
CA SER A 185 10.75 -15.73 -42.20
C SER A 185 9.97 -14.97 -43.28
N LEU A 186 10.32 -15.14 -44.58
CA LEU A 186 9.57 -14.60 -45.69
C LEU A 186 8.12 -15.14 -45.71
N ALA A 187 7.92 -16.45 -45.58
CA ALA A 187 6.59 -17.05 -45.56
C ALA A 187 5.73 -16.47 -44.48
N ILE A 188 6.27 -16.34 -43.24
CA ILE A 188 5.57 -15.73 -42.10
C ILE A 188 5.26 -14.27 -42.39
N ALA A 189 6.23 -13.48 -42.85
CA ALA A 189 6.07 -12.08 -43.14
C ALA A 189 5.03 -11.78 -44.22
N VAL A 190 5.02 -12.56 -45.33
CA VAL A 190 4.01 -12.43 -46.39
C VAL A 190 2.61 -12.73 -45.89
N VAL A 191 2.44 -13.77 -45.06
CA VAL A 191 1.12 -14.12 -44.47
C VAL A 191 0.65 -13.06 -43.47
N THR A 192 1.57 -12.48 -42.72
CA THR A 192 1.22 -11.46 -41.70
C THR A 192 1.20 -10.05 -42.27
N ALA A 193 1.73 -9.79 -43.49
CA ALA A 193 1.78 -8.48 -44.12
C ALA A 193 0.41 -7.80 -44.22
N GLN A 194 -0.65 -8.56 -44.47
CA GLN A 194 -2.01 -8.04 -44.56
C GLN A 194 -2.56 -7.52 -43.21
N THR A 195 -1.98 -7.95 -42.11
CA THR A 195 -2.35 -7.55 -40.73
C THR A 195 -1.40 -6.54 -40.12
N SER A 196 -0.24 -6.33 -40.74
CA SER A 196 0.77 -5.36 -40.34
C SER A 196 0.58 -4.03 -41.07
N ASN A 197 0.75 -2.92 -40.34
CA ASN A 197 0.75 -1.58 -40.96
C ASN A 197 2.08 -1.22 -41.65
N ILE A 198 2.90 -2.21 -42.01
CA ILE A 198 4.20 -1.99 -42.64
C ILE A 198 4.00 -1.97 -44.15
N PRO A 199 4.19 -0.84 -44.83
CA PRO A 199 3.86 -0.69 -46.25
C PRO A 199 4.89 -1.35 -47.18
N THR A 200 6.09 -1.60 -46.69
CA THR A 200 7.18 -2.18 -47.52
C THR A 200 8.03 -3.10 -46.66
N LEU A 201 8.30 -4.29 -47.19
CA LEU A 201 9.21 -5.28 -46.60
C LEU A 201 10.34 -5.54 -47.57
N VAL A 202 11.57 -5.53 -47.10
CA VAL A 202 12.77 -5.86 -47.89
C VAL A 202 13.37 -7.12 -47.30
N PHE A 203 13.60 -8.10 -48.13
CA PHE A 203 14.23 -9.37 -47.77
C PHE A 203 15.54 -9.52 -48.48
N ASP A 204 16.56 -9.97 -47.79
CA ASP A 204 17.88 -10.30 -48.30
C ASP A 204 18.08 -11.82 -48.21
N GLU A 205 18.92 -12.37 -49.07
CA GLU A 205 19.33 -13.79 -49.10
C GLU A 205 18.18 -14.82 -49.24
N VAL A 206 17.06 -14.46 -49.85
CA VAL A 206 15.90 -15.38 -49.96
C VAL A 206 16.10 -16.41 -51.08
N ASP A 207 16.93 -16.09 -52.08
CA ASP A 207 17.22 -16.86 -53.29
C ASP A 207 18.53 -17.66 -53.22
N VAL A 208 19.26 -17.57 -52.14
CA VAL A 208 20.51 -18.30 -51.90
C VAL A 208 20.19 -19.69 -51.34
N GLY A 209 20.13 -20.71 -52.21
CA GLY A 209 19.94 -22.10 -51.79
C GLY A 209 19.73 -23.07 -52.94
#